data_ffecac90a11a3eb9b7707977075afcd8
#
_entry.id   ffecac90a11a3eb9b7707977075afcd8
#
_cell.length_a   1.000
_cell.length_b   1.000
_cell.length_c   1.000
_cell.angle_alpha   90.00
_cell.angle_beta   90.00
_cell.angle_gamma   90.00
#
_symmetry.space_group_name_H-M   'P 1'
#
loop_
_entity.id
_entity.type
_entity.pdbx_description
1 polymer ?
#
loop_
_entity_poly.entity_id
_entity_poly.type
_entity_poly.pdbx_seq_one_letter_code
_entity_poly.pdbx_strand_id
1 'polypeptide(L)'
;LSHDYAIEVKNLSYIREHKTLLSGIHWQVRKGEHWALLGLNGSGKTTLLNMITGYLWPTTGQISVLGETYGNVDLREMRKSIGWVSSSLQEKLYASDKAQVVVLSGKYATIGLYDKPEEKDYAQALELMNRLGCSHLWDRPYQTCSQGEKQKLLIARALMATPRLLILDEPCNGLDLFAREQLLSGIAGLAAQPDAPTMLYVTHHTEEILPVFSHVLLLRRGEMFASGETGKLLTDETLSAFYELPVEVRSRNGRAWLSVV
;
A
#
# COMPACT_ATOMS: atom_id res chain seq x y z
N LEU A 1 -4.43 26.13 -3.09
CA LEU A 1 -3.83 24.82 -2.77
C LEU A 1 -4.69 23.76 -3.44
N SER A 2 -4.15 23.01 -4.40
CA SER A 2 -4.96 22.10 -5.21
C SER A 2 -5.39 20.91 -4.34
N HIS A 3 -6.70 20.82 -4.06
CA HIS A 3 -7.31 19.68 -3.37
C HIS A 3 -7.33 18.38 -4.22
N ASP A 4 -6.60 18.35 -5.34
CA ASP A 4 -6.67 17.27 -6.34
C ASP A 4 -5.72 16.11 -6.06
N TYR A 5 -4.71 16.31 -5.19
CA TYR A 5 -3.72 15.28 -4.90
C TYR A 5 -4.06 14.47 -3.65
N ALA A 6 -3.87 13.15 -3.73
CA ALA A 6 -3.86 12.26 -2.59
C ALA A 6 -2.52 12.28 -1.87
N ILE A 7 -1.42 12.42 -2.64
CA ILE A 7 -0.06 12.58 -2.12
C ILE A 7 0.63 13.67 -2.92
N GLU A 8 1.25 14.64 -2.25
CA GLU A 8 2.11 15.64 -2.87
C GLU A 8 3.38 15.80 -2.04
N VAL A 9 4.52 15.53 -2.66
CA VAL A 9 5.86 15.59 -2.05
C VAL A 9 6.71 16.57 -2.85
N LYS A 10 7.32 17.57 -2.19
CA LYS A 10 8.13 18.61 -2.85
C LYS A 10 9.53 18.66 -2.25
N ASN A 11 10.55 18.29 -3.04
CA ASN A 11 11.97 18.33 -2.68
C ASN A 11 12.26 17.73 -1.31
N LEU A 12 11.61 16.58 -1.02
CA LEU A 12 11.71 15.91 0.27
C LEU A 12 13.03 15.19 0.39
N SER A 13 13.76 15.47 1.48
CA SER A 13 14.94 14.71 1.86
C SER A 13 14.87 14.27 3.32
N TYR A 14 15.49 13.16 3.62
CA TYR A 14 15.60 12.64 4.98
C TYR A 14 17.00 12.14 5.29
N ILE A 15 17.57 12.73 6.34
CA ILE A 15 18.91 12.40 6.85
C ILE A 15 18.75 11.88 8.27
N ARG A 16 19.33 10.71 8.54
CA ARG A 16 19.38 10.11 9.86
C ARG A 16 20.81 9.66 10.17
N GLU A 17 21.34 10.06 11.32
CA GLU A 17 22.68 9.67 11.76
C GLU A 17 23.77 9.92 10.68
N HIS A 18 23.74 11.13 10.08
CA HIS A 18 24.60 11.55 8.96
C HIS A 18 24.46 10.74 7.67
N LYS A 19 23.48 9.83 7.57
CA LYS A 19 23.19 9.08 6.35
C LYS A 19 21.93 9.63 5.67
N THR A 20 22.06 10.00 4.41
CA THR A 20 20.92 10.36 3.57
C THR A 20 20.15 9.09 3.19
N LEU A 21 18.89 9.00 3.61
CA LEU A 21 18.00 7.89 3.32
C LEU A 21 17.03 8.20 2.19
N LEU A 22 16.65 9.49 2.03
CA LEU A 22 15.90 10.00 0.88
C LEU A 22 16.51 11.33 0.46
N SER A 23 16.58 11.58 -0.85
CA SER A 23 17.21 12.75 -1.44
C SER A 23 16.33 13.37 -2.54
N GLY A 24 15.86 14.60 -2.32
CA GLY A 24 15.20 15.42 -3.33
C GLY A 24 13.94 14.83 -3.97
N ILE A 25 13.16 14.01 -3.26
CA ILE A 25 11.96 13.37 -3.81
C ILE A 25 10.93 14.45 -4.17
N HIS A 26 10.45 14.40 -5.44
CA HIS A 26 9.37 15.25 -5.94
C HIS A 26 8.31 14.37 -6.61
N TRP A 27 7.17 14.16 -5.95
CA TRP A 27 6.18 13.20 -6.40
C TRP A 27 4.76 13.66 -6.14
N GLN A 28 3.87 13.39 -7.08
CA GLN A 28 2.46 13.75 -7.01
C GLN A 28 1.59 12.57 -7.44
N VAL A 29 0.59 12.25 -6.63
CA VAL A 29 -0.46 11.25 -6.89
C VAL A 29 -1.79 11.96 -6.84
N ARG A 30 -2.55 11.94 -7.93
CA ARG A 30 -3.90 12.52 -7.93
C ARG A 30 -4.88 11.59 -7.23
N LYS A 31 -5.95 12.14 -6.70
CA LYS A 31 -7.06 11.36 -6.15
C LYS A 31 -7.66 10.47 -7.23
N GLY A 32 -7.89 9.20 -6.89
CA GLY A 32 -8.42 8.21 -7.81
C GLY A 32 -7.38 7.58 -8.75
N GLU A 33 -6.14 8.11 -8.81
CA GLU A 33 -5.05 7.42 -9.51
C GLU A 33 -4.48 6.31 -8.60
N HIS A 34 -4.34 5.11 -9.16
CA HIS A 34 -3.68 4.02 -8.46
C HIS A 34 -2.23 3.92 -8.92
N TRP A 35 -1.31 3.92 -7.95
CA TRP A 35 0.13 3.94 -8.20
C TRP A 35 0.81 2.69 -7.65
N ALA A 36 1.85 2.24 -8.34
CA ALA A 36 2.84 1.33 -7.79
C ALA A 36 4.09 2.09 -7.33
N LEU A 37 4.68 1.67 -6.23
CA LEU A 37 6.01 2.09 -5.78
C LEU A 37 6.94 0.88 -5.89
N LEU A 38 7.78 0.88 -6.91
CA LEU A 38 8.74 -0.19 -7.19
C LEU A 38 10.14 0.21 -6.71
N GLY A 39 10.79 -0.68 -5.97
CA GLY A 39 12.16 -0.46 -5.53
C GLY A 39 12.74 -1.68 -4.84
N LEU A 40 14.04 -1.89 -4.97
CA LEU A 40 14.75 -2.95 -4.28
C LEU A 40 14.72 -2.77 -2.76
N ASN A 41 15.07 -3.82 -2.02
CA ASN A 41 15.23 -3.72 -0.58
C ASN A 41 16.29 -2.67 -0.24
N GLY A 42 16.00 -1.82 0.76
CA GLY A 42 16.88 -0.71 1.13
C GLY A 42 16.81 0.52 0.22
N SER A 43 15.94 0.57 -0.78
CA SER A 43 15.78 1.75 -1.65
C SER A 43 15.15 2.98 -0.99
N GLY A 44 14.59 2.84 0.22
CA GLY A 44 13.93 3.94 0.94
C GLY A 44 12.40 3.88 0.97
N LYS A 45 11.75 2.83 0.40
CA LYS A 45 10.27 2.68 0.36
C LYS A 45 9.63 2.88 1.72
N THR A 46 10.03 2.09 2.72
CA THR A 46 9.48 2.15 4.08
C THR A 46 9.69 3.53 4.73
N THR A 47 10.83 4.18 4.46
CA THR A 47 11.09 5.55 4.95
C THR A 47 10.11 6.54 4.33
N LEU A 48 9.89 6.48 3.01
CA LEU A 48 8.93 7.32 2.31
C LEU A 48 7.49 7.06 2.80
N LEU A 49 7.10 5.79 2.99
CA LEU A 49 5.78 5.43 3.53
C LEU A 49 5.55 5.97 4.95
N ASN A 50 6.55 5.87 5.83
CA ASN A 50 6.45 6.43 7.18
C ASN A 50 6.28 7.96 7.16
N MET A 51 6.81 8.66 6.16
CA MET A 51 6.55 10.09 5.97
C MET A 51 5.15 10.35 5.44
N ILE A 52 4.70 9.60 4.41
CA ILE A 52 3.34 9.72 3.86
C ILE A 52 2.28 9.46 4.94
N THR A 53 2.55 8.55 5.87
CA THR A 53 1.64 8.23 6.98
C THR A 53 1.85 9.09 8.24
N GLY A 54 2.81 10.03 8.21
CA GLY A 54 3.05 10.98 9.30
C GLY A 54 3.71 10.38 10.54
N TYR A 55 4.43 9.26 10.41
CA TYR A 55 5.26 8.71 11.49
C TYR A 55 6.68 9.25 11.49
N LEU A 56 7.15 9.77 10.35
CA LEU A 56 8.44 10.44 10.22
C LEU A 56 8.25 11.82 9.60
N TRP A 57 9.09 12.77 10.03
CA TRP A 57 9.17 14.10 9.45
C TRP A 57 10.36 14.20 8.49
N PRO A 58 10.20 14.87 7.33
CA PRO A 58 11.34 15.13 6.45
C PRO A 58 12.36 16.05 7.12
N THR A 59 13.63 15.90 6.77
CA THR A 59 14.68 16.85 7.16
C THR A 59 14.54 18.16 6.38
N THR A 60 14.18 18.05 5.09
CA THR A 60 13.88 19.20 4.22
C THR A 60 12.75 18.85 3.27
N GLY A 61 12.15 19.87 2.67
CA GLY A 61 11.04 19.74 1.74
C GLY A 61 9.67 19.78 2.43
N GLN A 62 8.63 19.52 1.65
CA GLN A 62 7.24 19.55 2.10
C GLN A 62 6.51 18.28 1.68
N ILE A 63 5.55 17.89 2.50
CA ILE A 63 4.64 16.80 2.23
C ILE A 63 3.21 17.21 2.55
N SER A 64 2.29 16.89 1.64
CA SER A 64 0.87 17.03 1.83
C SER A 64 0.19 15.72 1.46
N VAL A 65 -0.74 15.26 2.28
CA VAL A 65 -1.50 14.04 2.06
C VAL A 65 -2.98 14.32 2.20
N LEU A 66 -3.77 13.89 1.23
CA LEU A 66 -5.22 14.11 1.15
C LEU A 66 -5.63 15.60 1.18
N GLY A 67 -4.71 16.49 0.77
CA GLY A 67 -4.87 17.95 0.79
C GLY A 67 -4.40 18.62 2.07
N GLU A 68 -3.95 17.85 3.06
CA GLU A 68 -3.47 18.35 4.35
C GLU A 68 -1.93 18.45 4.35
N THR A 69 -1.41 19.65 4.60
CA THR A 69 0.03 19.88 4.66
C THR A 69 0.56 19.63 6.07
N TYR A 70 1.62 18.86 6.17
CA TYR A 70 2.25 18.55 7.46
C TYR A 70 2.78 19.84 8.13
N GLY A 71 2.56 19.92 9.45
CA GLY A 71 2.80 21.12 10.24
C GLY A 71 1.53 21.95 10.53
N ASN A 72 0.47 21.79 9.69
CA ASN A 72 -0.78 22.53 9.83
C ASN A 72 -1.98 21.64 10.18
N VAL A 73 -1.77 20.34 10.39
CA VAL A 73 -2.84 19.35 10.60
C VAL A 73 -2.51 18.42 11.78
N ASP A 74 -3.53 17.95 12.47
CA ASP A 74 -3.38 16.84 13.41
C ASP A 74 -3.17 15.53 12.62
N LEU A 75 -1.95 15.03 12.67
CA LEU A 75 -1.56 13.79 11.97
C LEU A 75 -2.29 12.55 12.50
N ARG A 76 -2.85 12.58 13.73
CA ARG A 76 -3.65 11.48 14.27
C ARG A 76 -4.99 11.40 13.55
N GLU A 77 -5.64 12.55 13.35
CA GLU A 77 -6.89 12.63 12.60
C GLU A 77 -6.68 12.28 11.12
N MET A 78 -5.62 12.81 10.50
CA MET A 78 -5.28 12.48 9.12
C MET A 78 -5.07 10.98 8.91
N ARG A 79 -4.37 10.30 9.83
CA ARG A 79 -4.13 8.84 9.75
C ARG A 79 -5.42 8.01 9.74
N LYS A 80 -6.53 8.49 10.31
CA LYS A 80 -7.83 7.81 10.22
C LYS A 80 -8.34 7.70 8.79
N SER A 81 -7.89 8.58 7.89
CA SER A 81 -8.24 8.57 6.46
C SER A 81 -7.24 7.75 5.61
N ILE A 82 -6.25 7.13 6.23
CA ILE A 82 -5.23 6.31 5.56
C ILE A 82 -5.33 4.87 6.06
N GLY A 83 -5.66 3.94 5.18
CA GLY A 83 -5.50 2.51 5.41
C GLY A 83 -4.06 2.10 5.10
N TRP A 84 -3.36 1.51 6.05
CA TRP A 84 -2.01 0.97 5.81
C TRP A 84 -1.94 -0.49 6.21
N VAL A 85 -1.68 -1.35 5.23
CA VAL A 85 -1.47 -2.78 5.39
C VAL A 85 0.03 -3.04 5.30
N SER A 86 0.62 -3.55 6.37
CA SER A 86 2.05 -3.88 6.47
C SER A 86 2.27 -5.11 7.35
N SER A 87 3.39 -5.80 7.16
CA SER A 87 3.79 -6.94 7.98
C SER A 87 3.94 -6.58 9.46
N SER A 88 4.43 -5.37 9.77
CA SER A 88 4.56 -4.88 11.14
C SER A 88 3.22 -4.73 11.88
N LEU A 89 2.13 -4.47 11.16
CA LEU A 89 0.79 -4.47 11.74
C LEU A 89 0.32 -5.89 12.02
N GLN A 90 0.60 -6.82 11.11
CA GLN A 90 0.24 -8.23 11.27
C GLN A 90 0.79 -8.84 12.56
N GLU A 91 2.03 -8.55 12.90
CA GLU A 91 2.71 -9.05 14.09
C GLU A 91 2.10 -8.56 15.41
N LYS A 92 1.39 -7.45 15.40
CA LYS A 92 0.77 -6.85 16.59
C LYS A 92 -0.62 -7.39 16.88
N LEU A 93 -1.29 -8.04 15.93
CA LEU A 93 -2.65 -8.54 16.12
C LEU A 93 -2.69 -9.74 17.07
N TYR A 94 -3.79 -9.84 17.84
CA TYR A 94 -3.96 -10.95 18.75
C TYR A 94 -4.26 -12.26 17.99
N ALA A 95 -3.42 -13.24 18.19
CA ALA A 95 -3.47 -14.53 17.48
C ALA A 95 -4.78 -15.29 17.72
N SER A 96 -5.37 -15.16 18.90
CA SER A 96 -6.61 -15.84 19.32
C SER A 96 -7.89 -15.17 18.84
N ASP A 97 -7.81 -13.90 18.36
CA ASP A 97 -8.98 -13.17 17.91
C ASP A 97 -9.61 -13.85 16.70
N LYS A 98 -10.95 -13.84 16.62
CA LYS A 98 -11.66 -14.27 15.42
C LYS A 98 -11.41 -13.30 14.28
N ALA A 99 -11.44 -13.79 13.03
CA ALA A 99 -11.23 -12.96 11.84
C ALA A 99 -12.16 -11.73 11.80
N GLN A 100 -13.45 -11.89 12.17
CA GLN A 100 -14.39 -10.77 12.27
C GLN A 100 -13.93 -9.70 13.29
N VAL A 101 -13.35 -10.10 14.42
CA VAL A 101 -12.85 -9.18 15.45
C VAL A 101 -11.67 -8.38 14.92
N VAL A 102 -10.75 -9.07 14.22
CA VAL A 102 -9.63 -8.41 13.54
C VAL A 102 -10.12 -7.36 12.54
N VAL A 103 -11.09 -7.71 11.70
CA VAL A 103 -11.63 -6.78 10.69
C VAL A 103 -12.35 -5.61 11.35
N LEU A 104 -13.27 -5.86 12.29
CA LEU A 104 -14.03 -4.83 13.00
C LEU A 104 -13.13 -3.84 13.76
N SER A 105 -12.02 -4.31 14.34
CA SER A 105 -11.06 -3.45 15.05
C SER A 105 -10.48 -2.33 14.17
N GLY A 106 -10.53 -2.52 12.84
CA GLY A 106 -10.10 -1.53 11.87
C GLY A 106 -10.89 -0.23 11.90
N LYS A 107 -12.19 -0.29 12.18
CA LYS A 107 -13.07 0.89 12.32
C LYS A 107 -12.55 1.84 13.42
N TYR A 108 -12.02 1.29 14.49
CA TYR A 108 -11.57 2.02 15.68
C TYR A 108 -10.06 2.28 15.68
N ALA A 109 -9.34 1.80 14.66
CA ALA A 109 -7.87 1.86 14.55
C ALA A 109 -7.14 1.27 15.77
N THR A 110 -7.71 0.24 16.41
CA THR A 110 -7.19 -0.43 17.62
C THR A 110 -6.62 -1.81 17.30
N ILE A 111 -5.70 -2.31 18.13
CA ILE A 111 -5.34 -3.71 18.19
C ILE A 111 -6.29 -4.40 19.18
N GLY A 112 -7.07 -5.37 18.67
CA GLY A 112 -8.21 -5.91 19.41
C GLY A 112 -9.46 -5.02 19.33
N LEU A 113 -10.60 -5.54 19.78
CA LEU A 113 -11.89 -4.87 19.72
C LEU A 113 -12.33 -4.54 21.15
N TYR A 114 -12.28 -3.26 21.52
CA TYR A 114 -12.65 -2.76 22.84
C TYR A 114 -13.97 -2.00 22.84
N ASP A 115 -14.34 -1.45 21.69
CA ASP A 115 -15.60 -0.76 21.46
C ASP A 115 -16.67 -1.78 21.06
N LYS A 116 -17.94 -1.43 21.25
CA LYS A 116 -19.08 -2.25 20.87
C LYS A 116 -19.50 -1.88 19.43
N PRO A 117 -19.27 -2.73 18.41
CA PRO A 117 -19.72 -2.48 17.05
C PRO A 117 -21.25 -2.45 16.97
N GLU A 118 -21.77 -1.63 16.05
CA GLU A 118 -23.16 -1.60 15.68
C GLU A 118 -23.47 -2.67 14.63
N GLU A 119 -24.74 -3.01 14.43
CA GLU A 119 -25.16 -4.00 13.43
C GLU A 119 -24.67 -3.65 12.01
N LYS A 120 -24.68 -2.37 11.65
CA LYS A 120 -24.12 -1.89 10.37
C LYS A 120 -22.63 -2.19 10.19
N ASP A 121 -21.85 -2.24 11.27
CA ASP A 121 -20.42 -2.51 11.22
C ASP A 121 -20.14 -3.97 10.92
N TYR A 122 -20.95 -4.87 11.48
CA TYR A 122 -20.89 -6.29 11.13
C TYR A 122 -21.28 -6.53 9.68
N ALA A 123 -22.31 -5.84 9.18
CA ALA A 123 -22.73 -5.92 7.78
C ALA A 123 -21.60 -5.42 6.85
N GLN A 124 -20.97 -4.27 7.16
CA GLN A 124 -19.83 -3.73 6.43
C GLN A 124 -18.63 -4.69 6.43
N ALA A 125 -18.27 -5.22 7.60
CA ALA A 125 -17.16 -6.17 7.72
C ALA A 125 -17.39 -7.41 6.87
N LEU A 126 -18.59 -7.99 6.91
CA LEU A 126 -18.95 -9.16 6.12
C LEU A 126 -18.90 -8.85 4.62
N GLU A 127 -19.40 -7.69 4.20
CA GLU A 127 -19.34 -7.26 2.79
C GLU A 127 -17.89 -7.11 2.31
N LEU A 128 -17.01 -6.46 3.08
CA LEU A 128 -15.60 -6.35 2.76
C LEU A 128 -14.89 -7.70 2.67
N MET A 129 -15.20 -8.60 3.60
CA MET A 129 -14.67 -9.97 3.56
C MET A 129 -15.18 -10.76 2.35
N ASN A 130 -16.44 -10.55 1.94
CA ASN A 130 -17.00 -11.15 0.71
C ASN A 130 -16.29 -10.62 -0.54
N ARG A 131 -16.08 -9.31 -0.66
CA ARG A 131 -15.35 -8.69 -1.78
C ARG A 131 -13.92 -9.23 -1.93
N LEU A 132 -13.29 -9.60 -0.81
CA LEU A 132 -11.94 -10.18 -0.77
C LEU A 132 -11.95 -11.72 -0.84
N GLY A 133 -13.12 -12.36 -0.90
CA GLY A 133 -13.26 -13.81 -0.97
C GLY A 133 -12.78 -14.52 0.30
N CYS A 134 -13.01 -13.94 1.48
CA CYS A 134 -12.60 -14.49 2.78
C CYS A 134 -13.69 -14.51 3.85
N SER A 135 -14.97 -14.35 3.48
CA SER A 135 -16.11 -14.38 4.41
C SER A 135 -16.28 -15.72 5.15
N HIS A 136 -15.83 -16.82 4.54
CA HIS A 136 -15.82 -18.15 5.16
C HIS A 136 -14.93 -18.24 6.41
N LEU A 137 -14.06 -17.24 6.62
CA LEU A 137 -13.19 -17.14 7.79
C LEU A 137 -13.84 -16.47 8.99
N TRP A 138 -15.06 -15.97 8.89
CA TRP A 138 -15.74 -15.07 9.84
C TRP A 138 -15.49 -15.42 11.32
N ASP A 139 -15.75 -16.67 11.68
CA ASP A 139 -15.59 -17.17 13.07
C ASP A 139 -14.25 -17.86 13.34
N ARG A 140 -13.35 -17.90 12.33
CA ARG A 140 -12.10 -18.62 12.43
C ARG A 140 -11.07 -17.84 13.25
N PRO A 141 -10.32 -18.47 14.17
CA PRO A 141 -9.22 -17.83 14.89
C PRO A 141 -8.12 -17.35 13.91
N TYR A 142 -7.65 -16.12 14.06
CA TYR A 142 -6.68 -15.49 13.16
C TYR A 142 -5.39 -16.30 13.00
N GLN A 143 -4.89 -16.91 14.09
CA GLN A 143 -3.69 -17.75 14.05
C GLN A 143 -3.79 -18.96 13.13
N THR A 144 -5.02 -19.48 12.90
CA THR A 144 -5.24 -20.65 12.05
C THR A 144 -5.42 -20.31 10.57
N CYS A 145 -5.47 -19.03 10.24
CA CYS A 145 -5.55 -18.55 8.87
C CYS A 145 -4.18 -18.68 8.17
N SER A 146 -4.20 -19.04 6.89
CA SER A 146 -3.00 -19.01 6.04
C SER A 146 -2.47 -17.58 5.86
N GLN A 147 -1.25 -17.41 5.39
CA GLN A 147 -0.68 -16.09 5.18
C GLN A 147 -1.50 -15.26 4.19
N GLY A 148 -1.97 -15.85 3.08
CA GLY A 148 -2.84 -15.16 2.12
C GLY A 148 -4.19 -14.76 2.70
N GLU A 149 -4.81 -15.63 3.53
CA GLU A 149 -6.04 -15.32 4.27
C GLU A 149 -5.82 -14.16 5.24
N LYS A 150 -4.70 -14.16 5.97
CA LYS A 150 -4.31 -13.06 6.87
C LYS A 150 -4.17 -11.73 6.13
N GLN A 151 -3.54 -11.72 4.95
CA GLN A 151 -3.42 -10.51 4.13
C GLN A 151 -4.79 -9.97 3.69
N LYS A 152 -5.71 -10.85 3.26
CA LYS A 152 -7.09 -10.47 2.92
C LYS A 152 -7.82 -9.84 4.12
N LEU A 153 -7.67 -10.42 5.31
CA LEU A 153 -8.24 -9.88 6.55
C LEU A 153 -7.65 -8.52 6.92
N LEU A 154 -6.35 -8.30 6.73
CA LEU A 154 -5.69 -7.02 6.97
C LEU A 154 -6.19 -5.94 6.01
N ILE A 155 -6.42 -6.27 4.74
CA ILE A 155 -7.00 -5.35 3.76
C ILE A 155 -8.44 -5.01 4.15
N ALA A 156 -9.27 -6.02 4.48
CA ALA A 156 -10.64 -5.81 4.96
C ALA A 156 -10.64 -4.89 6.20
N ARG A 157 -9.75 -5.16 7.16
CA ARG A 157 -9.56 -4.33 8.36
C ARG A 157 -9.21 -2.89 8.00
N ALA A 158 -8.28 -2.66 7.08
CA ALA A 158 -7.88 -1.31 6.66
C ALA A 158 -9.04 -0.55 6.00
N LEU A 159 -9.92 -1.26 5.29
CA LEU A 159 -11.09 -0.68 4.61
C LEU A 159 -12.26 -0.37 5.56
N MET A 160 -12.31 -0.95 6.77
CA MET A 160 -13.35 -0.66 7.77
C MET A 160 -13.44 0.82 8.16
N ALA A 161 -12.31 1.53 8.13
CA ALA A 161 -12.25 2.97 8.41
C ALA A 161 -12.65 3.84 7.20
N THR A 162 -13.10 3.23 6.08
CA THR A 162 -13.40 3.94 4.82
C THR A 162 -12.28 4.93 4.41
N PRO A 163 -11.04 4.46 4.27
CA PRO A 163 -9.91 5.33 4.01
C PRO A 163 -10.02 5.99 2.63
N ARG A 164 -9.46 7.18 2.50
CA ARG A 164 -9.33 7.89 1.20
C ARG A 164 -8.04 7.53 0.46
N LEU A 165 -7.05 7.01 1.20
CA LEU A 165 -5.79 6.48 0.69
C LEU A 165 -5.55 5.10 1.30
N LEU A 166 -5.31 4.08 0.47
CA LEU A 166 -4.96 2.72 0.90
C LEU A 166 -3.53 2.40 0.46
N ILE A 167 -2.66 2.12 1.42
CA ILE A 167 -1.28 1.72 1.19
C ILE A 167 -1.15 0.22 1.45
N LEU A 168 -0.70 -0.52 0.45
CA LEU A 168 -0.44 -1.95 0.49
C LEU A 168 1.08 -2.16 0.41
N ASP A 169 1.72 -2.38 1.57
CA ASP A 169 3.17 -2.47 1.68
C ASP A 169 3.63 -3.92 1.62
N GLU A 170 4.11 -4.34 0.47
CA GLU A 170 4.56 -5.69 0.13
C GLU A 170 3.52 -6.77 0.51
N PRO A 171 2.24 -6.64 0.10
CA PRO A 171 1.16 -7.49 0.61
C PRO A 171 1.28 -8.96 0.16
N CYS A 172 2.03 -9.23 -0.89
CA CYS A 172 2.26 -10.58 -1.41
C CYS A 172 3.50 -11.27 -0.82
N ASN A 173 4.23 -10.59 0.08
CA ASN A 173 5.46 -11.16 0.64
C ASN A 173 5.17 -12.47 1.41
N GLY A 174 5.95 -13.52 1.10
CA GLY A 174 5.81 -14.84 1.72
C GLY A 174 4.60 -15.67 1.24
N LEU A 175 3.89 -15.22 0.20
CA LEU A 175 2.79 -15.99 -0.40
C LEU A 175 3.30 -16.94 -1.48
N ASP A 176 2.72 -18.14 -1.55
CA ASP A 176 2.86 -18.99 -2.72
C ASP A 176 2.15 -18.39 -3.95
N LEU A 177 2.40 -18.97 -5.12
CA LEU A 177 1.86 -18.47 -6.38
C LEU A 177 0.33 -18.37 -6.36
N PHE A 178 -0.37 -19.36 -5.82
CA PHE A 178 -1.83 -19.40 -5.84
C PHE A 178 -2.43 -18.34 -4.91
N ALA A 179 -1.93 -18.23 -3.69
CA ALA A 179 -2.35 -17.24 -2.71
C ALA A 179 -2.07 -15.81 -3.21
N ARG A 180 -0.89 -15.59 -3.86
CA ARG A 180 -0.54 -14.32 -4.48
C ARG A 180 -1.54 -13.91 -5.55
N GLU A 181 -1.84 -14.81 -6.51
CA GLU A 181 -2.76 -14.48 -7.61
C GLU A 181 -4.20 -14.24 -7.09
N GLN A 182 -4.65 -14.99 -6.09
CA GLN A 182 -5.93 -14.72 -5.44
C GLN A 182 -5.97 -13.36 -4.75
N LEU A 183 -4.90 -12.96 -4.04
CA LEU A 183 -4.82 -11.67 -3.38
C LEU A 183 -4.82 -10.53 -4.41
N LEU A 184 -3.99 -10.65 -5.46
CA LEU A 184 -3.91 -9.68 -6.55
C LEU A 184 -5.26 -9.51 -7.27
N SER A 185 -5.98 -10.61 -7.51
CA SER A 185 -7.34 -10.56 -8.08
C SER A 185 -8.32 -9.80 -7.17
N GLY A 186 -8.25 -10.04 -5.85
CA GLY A 186 -9.05 -9.28 -4.87
C GLY A 186 -8.74 -7.78 -4.88
N ILE A 187 -7.46 -7.42 -4.94
CA ILE A 187 -7.00 -6.01 -5.03
C ILE A 187 -7.49 -5.37 -6.33
N ALA A 188 -7.39 -6.06 -7.46
CA ALA A 188 -7.93 -5.58 -8.75
C ALA A 188 -9.44 -5.32 -8.67
N GLY A 189 -10.19 -6.24 -8.07
CA GLY A 189 -11.63 -6.10 -7.86
C GLY A 189 -12.00 -4.92 -6.97
N LEU A 190 -11.21 -4.64 -5.92
CA LEU A 190 -11.39 -3.46 -5.08
C LEU A 190 -11.10 -2.16 -5.83
N ALA A 191 -10.00 -2.11 -6.58
CA ALA A 191 -9.58 -0.93 -7.33
C ALA A 191 -10.56 -0.56 -8.46
N ALA A 192 -11.29 -1.53 -8.98
CA ALA A 192 -12.31 -1.31 -10.02
C ALA A 192 -13.64 -0.74 -9.49
N GLN A 193 -13.83 -0.63 -8.16
CA GLN A 193 -15.05 -0.08 -7.59
C GLN A 193 -15.12 1.45 -7.75
N PRO A 194 -16.30 2.03 -7.98
CA PRO A 194 -16.44 3.48 -8.12
C PRO A 194 -16.05 4.28 -6.87
N ASP A 195 -16.15 3.66 -5.69
CA ASP A 195 -15.84 4.20 -4.37
C ASP A 195 -14.46 3.78 -3.85
N ALA A 196 -13.62 3.20 -4.72
CA ALA A 196 -12.29 2.76 -4.33
C ALA A 196 -11.45 3.93 -3.79
N PRO A 197 -10.71 3.74 -2.68
CA PRO A 197 -9.71 4.71 -2.24
C PRO A 197 -8.61 4.85 -3.30
N THR A 198 -7.90 5.98 -3.31
CA THR A 198 -6.60 6.03 -4.01
C THR A 198 -5.71 4.94 -3.46
N MET A 199 -5.11 4.10 -4.31
CA MET A 199 -4.26 2.99 -3.86
C MET A 199 -2.79 3.25 -4.19
N LEU A 200 -1.93 2.95 -3.21
CA LEU A 200 -0.48 2.86 -3.37
C LEU A 200 -0.04 1.42 -3.09
N TYR A 201 0.36 0.72 -4.13
CA TYR A 201 0.88 -0.65 -4.07
C TYR A 201 2.40 -0.63 -4.04
N VAL A 202 3.00 -1.13 -2.98
CA VAL A 202 4.46 -1.11 -2.79
C VAL A 202 5.00 -2.51 -2.93
N THR A 203 5.99 -2.68 -3.80
CA THR A 203 6.59 -3.98 -4.08
C THR A 203 8.03 -3.85 -4.61
N HIS A 204 8.73 -4.95 -4.64
CA HIS A 204 9.99 -5.12 -5.38
C HIS A 204 9.84 -6.11 -6.56
N HIS A 205 8.61 -6.55 -6.85
CA HIS A 205 8.24 -7.49 -7.90
C HIS A 205 7.42 -6.81 -9.00
N THR A 206 7.93 -6.75 -10.22
CA THR A 206 7.23 -6.10 -11.34
C THR A 206 5.98 -6.86 -11.76
N GLU A 207 5.98 -8.18 -11.65
CA GLU A 207 4.85 -9.05 -11.98
C GLU A 207 3.65 -8.89 -11.02
N GLU A 208 3.81 -8.21 -9.90
CA GLU A 208 2.72 -7.88 -8.99
C GLU A 208 2.01 -6.58 -9.37
N ILE A 209 2.62 -5.76 -10.22
CA ILE A 209 2.03 -4.50 -10.67
C ILE A 209 0.92 -4.82 -11.67
N LEU A 210 -0.33 -4.71 -11.19
CA LEU A 210 -1.53 -4.98 -11.99
C LEU A 210 -1.82 -3.82 -12.94
N PRO A 211 -2.55 -4.04 -14.07
CA PRO A 211 -2.93 -3.00 -15.01
C PRO A 211 -3.72 -1.84 -14.39
N VAL A 212 -4.39 -2.06 -13.26
CA VAL A 212 -5.13 -1.04 -12.52
C VAL A 212 -4.20 0.03 -11.90
N PHE A 213 -2.93 -0.31 -11.64
CA PHE A 213 -1.90 0.65 -11.22
C PHE A 213 -1.36 1.35 -12.47
N SER A 214 -2.06 2.40 -12.88
CA SER A 214 -1.80 3.14 -14.13
C SER A 214 -0.45 3.86 -14.13
N HIS A 215 0.11 4.13 -12.95
CA HIS A 215 1.37 4.86 -12.77
C HIS A 215 2.32 4.11 -11.84
N VAL A 216 3.60 4.34 -12.01
CA VAL A 216 4.65 3.78 -11.17
C VAL A 216 5.68 4.84 -10.78
N LEU A 217 6.14 4.78 -9.53
CA LEU A 217 7.34 5.44 -9.05
C LEU A 217 8.45 4.39 -8.89
N LEU A 218 9.56 4.58 -9.58
CA LEU A 218 10.78 3.78 -9.42
C LEU A 218 11.70 4.47 -8.41
N LEU A 219 11.90 3.85 -7.26
CA LEU A 219 12.74 4.38 -6.17
C LEU A 219 14.03 3.58 -6.05
N ARG A 220 15.18 4.26 -6.21
CA ARG A 220 16.50 3.63 -6.14
C ARG A 220 17.44 4.42 -5.26
N ARG A 221 18.07 3.78 -4.26
CA ARG A 221 19.08 4.39 -3.37
C ARG A 221 18.63 5.70 -2.71
N GLY A 222 17.34 5.79 -2.36
CA GLY A 222 16.76 6.99 -1.74
C GLY A 222 16.39 8.11 -2.71
N GLU A 223 16.52 7.89 -4.00
CA GLU A 223 16.20 8.87 -5.04
C GLU A 223 15.11 8.37 -5.97
N MET A 224 14.33 9.30 -6.51
CA MET A 224 13.37 9.01 -7.55
C MET A 224 14.11 8.78 -8.88
N PHE A 225 14.19 7.52 -9.33
CA PHE A 225 14.80 7.18 -10.60
C PHE A 225 13.92 7.61 -11.78
N ALA A 226 12.63 7.27 -11.71
CA ALA A 226 11.63 7.69 -12.69
C ALA A 226 10.22 7.63 -12.07
N SER A 227 9.28 8.39 -12.62
CA SER A 227 7.86 8.31 -12.27
C SER A 227 6.99 8.64 -13.48
N GLY A 228 5.87 7.94 -13.64
CA GLY A 228 4.94 8.16 -14.75
C GLY A 228 4.07 6.94 -15.03
N GLU A 229 3.52 6.90 -16.24
CA GLU A 229 2.65 5.81 -16.69
C GLU A 229 3.39 4.46 -16.67
N THR A 230 2.77 3.46 -16.05
CA THR A 230 3.35 2.12 -15.87
C THR A 230 3.82 1.50 -17.20
N GLY A 231 2.99 1.55 -18.25
CA GLY A 231 3.32 0.97 -19.54
C GLY A 231 4.48 1.65 -20.29
N LYS A 232 4.82 2.91 -19.92
CA LYS A 232 5.96 3.63 -20.49
C LYS A 232 7.27 3.40 -19.74
N LEU A 233 7.18 3.02 -18.45
CA LEU A 233 8.37 2.87 -17.60
C LEU A 233 8.79 1.41 -17.39
N LEU A 234 7.87 0.45 -17.46
CA LEU A 234 8.22 -0.96 -17.33
C LEU A 234 8.69 -1.55 -18.67
N THR A 235 9.84 -1.07 -19.17
CA THR A 235 10.49 -1.47 -20.44
C THR A 235 11.88 -2.04 -20.19
N ASP A 236 12.42 -2.80 -21.15
CA ASP A 236 13.78 -3.37 -21.10
C ASP A 236 14.82 -2.29 -20.77
N GLU A 237 14.77 -1.17 -21.48
CA GLU A 237 15.71 -0.05 -21.34
C GLU A 237 15.65 0.56 -19.95
N THR A 238 14.44 0.95 -19.51
CA THR A 238 14.24 1.61 -18.22
C THR A 238 14.61 0.70 -17.06
N LEU A 239 14.16 -0.57 -17.10
CA LEU A 239 14.38 -1.50 -16.00
C LEU A 239 15.82 -2.04 -15.99
N SER A 240 16.47 -2.20 -17.14
CA SER A 240 17.91 -2.52 -17.16
C SER A 240 18.74 -1.39 -16.52
N ALA A 241 18.42 -0.14 -16.82
CA ALA A 241 19.08 1.00 -16.21
C ALA A 241 18.73 1.12 -14.70
N PHE A 242 17.48 0.84 -14.33
CA PHE A 242 17.02 0.87 -12.93
C PHE A 242 17.68 -0.20 -12.05
N TYR A 243 17.80 -1.42 -12.56
CA TYR A 243 18.43 -2.54 -11.84
C TYR A 243 19.96 -2.59 -11.99
N GLU A 244 20.52 -1.78 -12.90
CA GLU A 244 21.96 -1.83 -13.27
C GLU A 244 22.37 -3.23 -13.76
N LEU A 245 21.44 -3.93 -14.42
CA LEU A 245 21.58 -5.29 -14.90
C LEU A 245 20.75 -5.45 -16.18
N PRO A 246 21.28 -6.07 -17.26
CA PRO A 246 20.50 -6.34 -18.45
C PRO A 246 19.28 -7.22 -18.13
N VAL A 247 18.08 -6.73 -18.42
CA VAL A 247 16.83 -7.46 -18.23
C VAL A 247 15.95 -7.37 -19.46
N GLU A 248 15.22 -8.45 -19.77
CA GLU A 248 14.16 -8.51 -20.75
C GLU A 248 12.81 -8.46 -20.02
N VAL A 249 11.89 -7.63 -20.50
CA VAL A 249 10.54 -7.47 -19.99
C VAL A 249 9.55 -8.20 -20.90
N ARG A 250 8.90 -9.22 -20.39
CA ARG A 250 7.81 -9.89 -21.10
C ARG A 250 6.47 -9.46 -20.54
N SER A 251 5.67 -8.81 -21.38
CA SER A 251 4.30 -8.45 -21.00
C SER A 251 3.36 -9.63 -21.16
N ARG A 252 2.64 -9.99 -20.09
CA ARG A 252 1.58 -10.98 -20.13
C ARG A 252 0.39 -10.50 -19.30
N ASN A 253 -0.77 -10.43 -19.92
CA ASN A 253 -2.00 -9.94 -19.27
C ASN A 253 -1.83 -8.53 -18.66
N GLY A 254 -1.07 -7.64 -19.33
CA GLY A 254 -0.78 -6.29 -18.87
C GLY A 254 0.16 -6.19 -17.66
N ARG A 255 0.84 -7.29 -17.29
CA ARG A 255 1.84 -7.35 -16.22
C ARG A 255 3.23 -7.56 -16.80
N ALA A 256 4.24 -6.97 -16.18
CA ALA A 256 5.64 -7.05 -16.61
C ALA A 256 6.36 -8.18 -15.86
N TRP A 257 6.88 -9.14 -16.63
CA TRP A 257 7.69 -10.25 -16.12
C TRP A 257 9.15 -10.03 -16.53
N LEU A 258 10.07 -10.10 -15.57
CA LEU A 258 11.49 -9.88 -15.82
C LEU A 258 12.26 -11.18 -15.94
N SER A 259 13.21 -11.22 -16.87
CA SER A 259 14.27 -12.21 -16.95
C SER A 259 15.62 -11.51 -17.14
N VAL A 260 16.65 -11.99 -16.45
CA VAL A 260 18.03 -11.53 -16.68
C VAL A 260 18.52 -12.12 -17.99
N VAL A 261 19.20 -11.29 -18.79
CA VAL A 261 19.73 -11.66 -20.11
C VAL A 261 21.23 -11.94 -20.01
#